data_d3d106271a6ccf4971ed302b7709773f
#
_entry.id   d3d106271a6ccf4971ed302b7709773f
#
_cell.length_a   1.000
_cell.length_b   1.000
_cell.length_c   1.000
_cell.angle_alpha   90.00
_cell.angle_beta   90.00
_cell.angle_gamma   90.00
#
_symmetry.space_group_name_H-M   'P 1'
#
loop_
_entity.id
_entity.type
_entity.pdbx_description
1 polymer ?
#
loop_
_entity_poly.entity_id
_entity_poly.type
_entity_poly.pdbx_seq_one_letter_code
_entity_poly.pdbx_strand_id
1 'polypeptide(L)'
;MNVETATKIILRPYITEKTYALVENEQKICFLVEKESTKPQIIEAVKTLYNEDAINIETARTRYGKKAFVKFNSTDKARDLANKVGMMWLV
;
A
#
# COMPACT_ATOMS: atom_id res chain seq x y z
N MET A 1 7.45 1.14 15.33
CA MET A 1 8.01 2.04 14.27
C MET A 1 7.37 3.42 14.40
N ASN A 2 8.14 4.47 14.25
CA ASN A 2 7.57 5.82 14.28
C ASN A 2 7.16 6.28 12.89
N VAL A 3 6.40 7.39 12.82
CA VAL A 3 5.87 7.89 11.54
C VAL A 3 7.00 8.28 10.59
N GLU A 4 8.06 8.88 11.10
CA GLU A 4 9.19 9.29 10.27
C GLU A 4 9.82 8.10 9.54
N THR A 5 10.07 7.01 10.26
CA THR A 5 10.63 5.78 9.66
C THR A 5 9.64 5.16 8.69
N ALA A 6 8.36 5.11 9.04
CA ALA A 6 7.33 4.55 8.18
C ALA A 6 7.21 5.31 6.85
N THR A 7 7.35 6.65 6.89
CA THR A 7 7.30 7.48 5.68
C THR A 7 8.49 7.21 4.75
N LYS A 8 9.62 6.78 5.30
CA LYS A 8 10.78 6.42 4.49
C LYS A 8 10.62 5.05 3.84
N ILE A 9 9.74 4.20 4.37
CA ILE A 9 9.46 2.87 3.82
C ILE A 9 8.35 2.94 2.79
N ILE A 10 7.20 3.53 3.14
CA ILE A 10 6.07 3.73 2.24
C ILE A 10 6.23 5.11 1.61
N LEU A 11 6.69 5.14 0.36
CA LEU A 11 7.02 6.41 -0.29
C LEU A 11 5.78 7.14 -0.79
N ARG A 12 4.88 6.42 -1.46
CA ARG A 12 3.63 6.99 -1.97
C ARG A 12 2.75 5.87 -2.54
N PRO A 13 1.43 6.10 -2.68
CA PRO A 13 0.58 5.14 -3.39
C PRO A 13 0.93 5.17 -4.89
N TYR A 14 0.86 4.00 -5.53
CA TYR A 14 1.03 3.89 -6.97
C TYR A 14 -0.35 3.76 -7.60
N ILE A 15 -0.79 4.80 -8.29
CA ILE A 15 -2.18 4.93 -8.72
C ILE A 15 -2.27 4.83 -10.24
N THR A 16 -2.94 3.77 -10.72
CA THR A 16 -3.30 3.57 -12.13
C THR A 16 -4.68 2.93 -12.16
N GLU A 17 -5.29 2.83 -13.34
CA GLU A 17 -6.56 2.11 -13.47
C GLU A 17 -6.44 0.68 -12.96
N LYS A 18 -5.33 0.00 -13.29
CA LYS A 18 -5.10 -1.37 -12.84
C LYS A 18 -5.00 -1.48 -11.33
N THR A 19 -4.22 -0.60 -10.69
CA THR A 19 -4.05 -0.67 -9.24
C THR A 19 -5.32 -0.25 -8.53
N TYR A 20 -6.08 0.68 -9.09
CA TYR A 20 -7.37 1.05 -8.53
C TYR A 20 -8.35 -0.13 -8.56
N ALA A 21 -8.39 -0.87 -9.66
CA ALA A 21 -9.24 -2.04 -9.79
C ALA A 21 -8.92 -3.12 -8.77
N LEU A 22 -7.64 -3.24 -8.34
CA LEU A 22 -7.24 -4.21 -7.33
C LEU A 22 -7.90 -3.94 -5.98
N VAL A 23 -8.20 -2.69 -5.67
CA VAL A 23 -8.90 -2.33 -4.42
C VAL A 23 -10.26 -3.02 -4.36
N GLU A 24 -11.02 -2.95 -5.44
CA GLU A 24 -12.36 -3.53 -5.51
C GLU A 24 -12.34 -5.06 -5.65
N ASN A 25 -11.47 -5.57 -6.52
CA ASN A 25 -11.49 -6.97 -6.90
C ASN A 25 -10.69 -7.88 -5.99
N GLU A 26 -9.62 -7.38 -5.41
CA GLU A 26 -8.70 -8.21 -4.61
C GLU A 26 -8.34 -7.61 -3.26
N GLN A 27 -8.96 -6.51 -2.86
CA GLN A 27 -8.70 -5.81 -1.59
C GLN A 27 -7.22 -5.44 -1.42
N LYS A 28 -6.56 -5.07 -2.52
CA LYS A 28 -5.14 -4.72 -2.52
C LYS A 28 -4.92 -3.25 -2.84
N ILE A 29 -3.97 -2.63 -2.15
CA ILE A 29 -3.51 -1.28 -2.47
C ILE A 29 -2.03 -1.38 -2.83
N CYS A 30 -1.66 -0.75 -3.94
CA CYS A 30 -0.27 -0.75 -4.41
C CYS A 30 0.44 0.51 -3.94
N PHE A 31 1.58 0.34 -3.29
CA PHE A 31 2.45 1.43 -2.87
C PHE A 31 3.81 1.31 -3.54
N LEU A 32 4.45 2.45 -3.79
CA LEU A 32 5.88 2.47 -4.06
C LEU A 32 6.58 2.49 -2.71
N VAL A 33 7.53 1.58 -2.53
CA VAL A 33 8.22 1.43 -1.26
C VAL A 33 9.73 1.52 -1.48
N GLU A 34 10.46 1.71 -0.38
CA GLU A 34 11.91 1.74 -0.41
C GLU A 34 12.42 0.36 -0.87
N LYS A 35 13.38 0.34 -1.79
CA LYS A 35 13.76 -0.91 -2.47
C LYS A 35 14.41 -1.95 -1.55
N GLU A 36 15.00 -1.53 -0.45
CA GLU A 36 15.61 -2.43 0.52
C GLU A 36 14.66 -2.84 1.65
N SER A 37 13.41 -2.34 1.64
CA SER A 37 12.45 -2.68 2.68
C SER A 37 12.00 -4.13 2.58
N THR A 38 11.77 -4.76 3.74
CA THR A 38 11.29 -6.13 3.82
C THR A 38 9.77 -6.14 3.98
N LYS A 39 9.15 -7.30 3.73
CA LYS A 39 7.69 -7.43 3.93
C LYS A 39 7.26 -7.10 5.35
N PRO A 40 7.92 -7.61 6.41
CA PRO A 40 7.56 -7.21 7.78
C PRO A 40 7.65 -5.71 8.03
N GLN A 41 8.66 -5.05 7.47
CA GLN A 41 8.80 -3.59 7.60
C GLN A 41 7.65 -2.86 6.91
N ILE A 42 7.23 -3.34 5.74
CA ILE A 42 6.12 -2.74 5.00
C ILE A 42 4.81 -2.88 5.78
N ILE A 43 4.56 -4.06 6.35
CA ILE A 43 3.37 -4.31 7.18
C ILE A 43 3.34 -3.35 8.37
N GLU A 44 4.46 -3.22 9.06
CA GLU A 44 4.57 -2.33 10.22
C GLU A 44 4.38 -0.86 9.82
N ALA A 45 4.94 -0.46 8.68
CA ALA A 45 4.80 0.91 8.18
C ALA A 45 3.35 1.24 7.84
N VAL A 46 2.64 0.30 7.19
CA VAL A 46 1.21 0.48 6.89
C VAL A 46 0.42 0.64 8.18
N LYS A 47 0.69 -0.19 9.18
CA LYS A 47 0.02 -0.09 10.46
C LYS A 47 0.30 1.26 11.14
N THR A 48 1.55 1.72 11.07
CA THR A 48 1.95 2.98 11.68
C THR A 48 1.29 4.19 11.01
N LEU A 49 1.29 4.20 9.67
CA LEU A 49 0.79 5.35 8.92
C LEU A 49 -0.75 5.39 8.83
N TYR A 50 -1.37 4.23 8.67
CA TYR A 50 -2.80 4.17 8.34
C TYR A 50 -3.64 3.43 9.37
N ASN A 51 -2.99 2.82 10.37
CA ASN A 51 -3.66 2.05 11.43
C ASN A 51 -4.50 0.89 10.88
N GLU A 52 -4.04 0.26 9.80
CA GLU A 52 -4.69 -0.89 9.20
C GLU A 52 -3.76 -2.10 9.19
N ASP A 53 -4.33 -3.28 9.42
CA ASP A 53 -3.58 -4.53 9.43
C ASP A 53 -3.61 -5.17 8.05
N ALA A 54 -2.44 -5.34 7.45
CA ALA A 54 -2.32 -6.06 6.19
C ALA A 54 -2.28 -7.56 6.46
N ILE A 55 -3.01 -8.33 5.65
CA ILE A 55 -3.01 -9.78 5.80
C ILE A 55 -2.01 -10.46 4.86
N ASN A 56 -1.56 -9.75 3.83
CA ASN A 56 -0.55 -10.28 2.90
C ASN A 56 0.14 -9.14 2.18
N ILE A 57 1.39 -9.34 1.82
CA ILE A 57 2.19 -8.40 1.04
C ILE A 57 2.85 -9.17 -0.11
N GLU A 58 2.69 -8.65 -1.32
CA GLU A 58 3.42 -9.11 -2.48
C GLU A 58 4.29 -7.96 -2.97
N THR A 59 5.53 -8.23 -3.35
CA THR A 59 6.43 -7.19 -3.83
C THR A 59 6.91 -7.50 -5.24
N ALA A 60 7.17 -6.45 -6.00
CA ALA A 60 7.70 -6.57 -7.36
C ALA A 60 8.70 -5.45 -7.60
N ARG A 61 9.85 -5.79 -8.15
CA ARG A 61 10.83 -4.78 -8.55
C ARG A 61 10.54 -4.36 -9.97
N THR A 62 10.48 -3.06 -10.20
CA THR A 62 10.27 -2.51 -11.53
C THR A 62 11.31 -1.43 -11.79
N ARG A 63 11.38 -0.93 -13.03
CA ARG A 63 12.29 0.16 -13.36
C ARG A 63 11.94 1.48 -12.64
N TYR A 64 10.72 1.58 -12.11
CA TYR A 64 10.27 2.76 -11.35
C TYR A 64 10.50 2.61 -9.86
N GLY A 65 11.04 1.47 -9.41
CA GLY A 65 11.27 1.16 -8.02
C GLY A 65 10.57 -0.11 -7.58
N LYS A 66 10.47 -0.31 -6.29
CA LYS A 66 9.83 -1.50 -5.72
C LYS A 66 8.37 -1.18 -5.42
N LYS A 67 7.47 -2.03 -5.91
CA LYS A 67 6.04 -1.94 -5.64
C LYS A 67 5.66 -2.95 -4.58
N ALA A 68 4.78 -2.57 -3.67
CA ALA A 68 4.22 -3.47 -2.68
C ALA A 68 2.70 -3.51 -2.85
N PHE A 69 2.17 -4.70 -3.06
CA PHE A 69 0.72 -4.92 -3.16
C PHE A 69 0.27 -5.40 -1.78
N VAL A 70 -0.38 -4.51 -1.04
CA VAL A 70 -0.78 -4.74 0.34
C VAL A 70 -2.23 -5.18 0.36
N LYS A 71 -2.47 -6.42 0.80
CA LYS A 71 -3.82 -6.98 0.85
C LYS A 71 -4.42 -6.81 2.24
N PHE A 72 -5.69 -6.39 2.27
CA PHE A 72 -6.46 -6.24 3.50
C PHE A 72 -7.58 -7.29 3.56
N ASN A 73 -8.17 -7.48 4.73
CA ASN A 73 -9.12 -8.57 4.93
C ASN A 73 -10.56 -8.26 4.49
N SER A 74 -10.81 -7.04 4.04
CA SER A 74 -12.14 -6.69 3.51
C SER A 74 -12.04 -5.61 2.44
N THR A 75 -13.01 -5.60 1.54
CA THR A 75 -13.11 -4.57 0.51
C THR A 75 -13.36 -3.20 1.14
N ASP A 76 -14.15 -3.14 2.21
CA ASP A 76 -14.46 -1.87 2.88
C ASP A 76 -13.20 -1.23 3.46
N LYS A 77 -12.34 -2.02 4.11
CA LYS A 77 -11.08 -1.50 4.67
C LYS A 77 -10.15 -1.02 3.57
N ALA A 78 -10.02 -1.78 2.50
CA ALA A 78 -9.18 -1.40 1.36
C ALA A 78 -9.70 -0.12 0.71
N ARG A 79 -11.01 -0.02 0.53
CA ARG A 79 -11.65 1.16 -0.06
C ARG A 79 -11.45 2.40 0.81
N ASP A 80 -11.66 2.27 2.13
CA ASP A 80 -11.47 3.37 3.06
C ASP A 80 -10.02 3.87 3.03
N LEU A 81 -9.07 2.94 3.01
CA LEU A 81 -7.66 3.31 2.97
C LEU A 81 -7.30 3.94 1.63
N ALA A 82 -7.85 3.43 0.52
CA ALA A 82 -7.63 4.04 -0.80
C ALA A 82 -8.10 5.49 -0.81
N ASN A 83 -9.23 5.77 -0.17
CA ASN A 83 -9.72 7.15 -0.04
C ASN A 83 -8.76 8.02 0.77
N LYS A 84 -8.24 7.47 1.87
CA LYS A 84 -7.29 8.20 2.71
C LYS A 84 -5.98 8.53 2.00
N VAL A 85 -5.50 7.65 1.12
CA VAL A 85 -4.26 7.88 0.39
C VAL A 85 -4.48 8.65 -0.93
N GLY A 86 -5.71 9.03 -1.22
CA GLY A 86 -6.00 9.91 -2.34
C GLY A 86 -6.17 9.22 -3.69
N MET A 87 -6.59 7.96 -3.71
CA MET A 87 -6.81 7.23 -4.97
C MET A 87 -8.10 7.66 -5.68
N MET A 88 -8.90 8.50 -5.05
CA MET A 88 -10.20 8.90 -5.59
C MET A 88 -10.13 9.74 -6.86
N TRP A 89 -9.01 10.37 -7.13
CA TRP A 89 -8.89 11.25 -8.28
C TRP A 89 -9.01 10.51 -9.61
N LEU A 90 -8.94 9.18 -9.59
CA LEU A 90 -9.10 8.36 -10.80
C LEU A 90 -10.57 8.21 -11.21
N VAL A 91 -11.49 8.60 -10.35
CA VAL A 91 -12.91 8.40 -10.57
C VAL A 91 -13.52 9.54 -11.33
#